data_c97275e67b4f75cc9f3b7503d8b6f3ed
#
_entry.id   c97275e67b4f75cc9f3b7503d8b6f3ed
#
_cell.length_a   1.000
_cell.length_b   1.000
_cell.length_c   1.000
_cell.angle_alpha   90.00
_cell.angle_beta   90.00
_cell.angle_gamma   90.00
#
_symmetry.space_group_name_H-M   'P 1'
#
loop_
_entity.id
_entity.type
_entity.pdbx_description
1 polymer ?
#
loop_
_entity_poly.entity_id
_entity_poly.type
_entity_poly.pdbx_seq_one_letter_code
_entity_poly.pdbx_strand_id
1 'polypeptide(L)'
;MDLNKMNIKKIRELIAFTVLLVVALWKFDVVIHVIKELWGIVFPFALGGAIAFVINVPMSFLEQKIFGRAEEGKQAGGKFARPVSLLLTIILVLSVILLVLFGVIPQLTRTMGNLMTSITDFIPQMQEWIRKFSNDNQEIMSLVNQVQFDSDKAIKWGISVLGNGAGNMMNTTMSAVGSLVSGFATFFIAFSFACYILFQKEKLHVQIRKIFFAFIPKQKATMFLDICSLTYRTFANFLTGQCVEAVILGSMFVITLSILKMPYALLIGVLIAFTALIPVFGAFIGCVMGCFLIFMVSPKQAILFIVVFLILQQIEGNLIYPHVVGGSVGLPSIWVLAAVTIGGNLMGIVGMLVFIPLVSVLYTIFREFVYARLKKQHIKSVTKTKVEEYTAEEIAKMEGTCKKQDDKE
;
A
#
# COMPACT_ATOMS: atom_id res chain seq x y z
N MET A 1 -42.13 42.27 17.76
CA MET A 1 -41.28 41.22 17.16
C MET A 1 -42.22 40.17 16.53
N ASP A 2 -42.57 40.37 15.26
CA ASP A 2 -43.55 39.49 14.59
C ASP A 2 -42.96 38.14 14.34
N LEU A 3 -43.43 37.16 15.08
CA LEU A 3 -43.05 35.75 14.94
C LEU A 3 -43.78 35.16 13.73
N ASN A 4 -43.27 35.45 12.57
CA ASN A 4 -43.76 34.83 11.33
C ASN A 4 -43.51 33.32 11.37
N LYS A 5 -44.41 32.49 10.81
CA LYS A 5 -44.33 31.00 10.79
C LYS A 5 -42.93 30.48 10.39
N MET A 6 -42.24 31.21 9.52
CA MET A 6 -40.90 30.89 9.03
C MET A 6 -39.82 31.11 10.14
N ASN A 7 -39.98 32.10 10.99
CA ASN A 7 -39.08 32.38 12.13
C ASN A 7 -39.27 31.35 13.25
N ILE A 8 -40.51 30.93 13.51
CA ILE A 8 -40.83 29.90 14.51
C ILE A 8 -40.22 28.55 14.10
N LYS A 9 -40.25 28.21 12.80
CA LYS A 9 -39.61 26.97 12.27
C LYS A 9 -38.08 27.00 12.48
N LYS A 10 -37.43 28.12 12.15
CA LYS A 10 -35.98 28.31 12.35
C LYS A 10 -35.60 28.28 13.85
N ILE A 11 -36.36 28.91 14.69
CA ILE A 11 -36.11 28.88 16.15
C ILE A 11 -36.24 27.47 16.70
N ARG A 12 -37.27 26.72 16.30
CA ARG A 12 -37.43 25.31 16.68
C ARG A 12 -36.29 24.44 16.21
N GLU A 13 -35.83 24.61 14.96
CA GLU A 13 -34.67 23.92 14.42
C GLU A 13 -33.40 24.25 15.18
N LEU A 14 -33.22 25.53 15.56
CA LEU A 14 -32.08 25.98 16.36
C LEU A 14 -32.10 25.38 17.76
N ILE A 15 -33.27 25.40 18.43
CA ILE A 15 -33.41 24.80 19.75
C ILE A 15 -33.17 23.29 19.69
N ALA A 16 -33.76 22.59 18.72
CA ALA A 16 -33.53 21.17 18.53
C ALA A 16 -32.06 20.85 18.30
N PHE A 17 -31.37 21.62 17.44
CA PHE A 17 -29.94 21.49 17.20
C PHE A 17 -29.10 21.73 18.47
N THR A 18 -29.41 22.79 19.23
CA THR A 18 -28.68 23.10 20.47
C THR A 18 -28.88 22.03 21.53
N VAL A 19 -30.12 21.53 21.71
CA VAL A 19 -30.41 20.43 22.65
C VAL A 19 -29.67 19.17 22.24
N LEU A 20 -29.68 18.82 20.94
CA LEU A 20 -29.00 17.65 20.41
C LEU A 20 -27.49 17.77 20.60
N LEU A 21 -26.93 18.96 20.38
CA LEU A 21 -25.51 19.25 20.59
C LEU A 21 -25.11 19.15 22.06
N VAL A 22 -25.91 19.72 22.99
CA VAL A 22 -25.66 19.60 24.41
C VAL A 22 -25.74 18.16 24.90
N VAL A 23 -26.75 17.38 24.44
CA VAL A 23 -26.89 15.96 24.79
C VAL A 23 -25.72 15.15 24.22
N ALA A 24 -25.30 15.43 22.98
CA ALA A 24 -24.15 14.78 22.36
C ALA A 24 -22.83 15.06 23.09
N LEU A 25 -22.62 16.28 23.56
CA LEU A 25 -21.46 16.66 24.38
C LEU A 25 -21.53 16.04 25.79
N TRP A 26 -22.69 15.99 26.39
CA TRP A 26 -22.87 15.42 27.77
C TRP A 26 -22.72 13.89 27.74
N LYS A 27 -23.20 13.23 26.70
CA LYS A 27 -23.13 11.77 26.50
C LYS A 27 -22.12 11.39 25.38
N PHE A 28 -20.95 12.05 25.39
CA PHE A 28 -19.94 11.88 24.34
C PHE A 28 -19.51 10.41 24.17
N ASP A 29 -19.42 9.65 25.28
CA ASP A 29 -19.08 8.22 25.23
C ASP A 29 -20.14 7.41 24.48
N VAL A 30 -21.44 7.74 24.64
CA VAL A 30 -22.51 7.06 23.89
C VAL A 30 -22.42 7.38 22.41
N VAL A 31 -22.11 8.63 22.07
CA VAL A 31 -21.94 9.04 20.67
C VAL A 31 -20.78 8.28 20.03
N ILE A 32 -19.63 8.20 20.73
CA ILE A 32 -18.48 7.42 20.27
C ILE A 32 -18.84 5.94 20.12
N HIS A 33 -19.58 5.39 21.09
CA HIS A 33 -20.00 3.98 21.03
C HIS A 33 -20.88 3.72 19.80
N VAL A 34 -21.88 4.55 19.54
CA VAL A 34 -22.75 4.45 18.36
C VAL A 34 -21.95 4.60 17.07
N ILE A 35 -20.99 5.53 17.01
CA ILE A 35 -20.11 5.69 15.84
C ILE A 35 -19.26 4.43 15.62
N LYS A 36 -18.72 3.82 16.67
CA LYS A 36 -17.94 2.57 16.58
C LYS A 36 -18.80 1.40 16.10
N GLU A 37 -20.01 1.27 16.60
CA GLU A 37 -20.96 0.24 16.16
C GLU A 37 -21.33 0.41 14.67
N LEU A 38 -21.68 1.63 14.26
CA LEU A 38 -21.97 1.94 12.87
C LEU A 38 -20.76 1.67 11.97
N TRP A 39 -19.55 2.03 12.44
CA TRP A 39 -18.31 1.74 11.72
C TRP A 39 -18.09 0.23 11.59
N GLY A 40 -18.35 -0.55 12.63
CA GLY A 40 -18.28 -2.02 12.60
C GLY A 40 -19.18 -2.62 11.50
N ILE A 41 -20.39 -2.08 11.34
CA ILE A 41 -21.35 -2.52 10.30
C ILE A 41 -20.84 -2.12 8.88
N VAL A 42 -20.30 -0.91 8.74
CA VAL A 42 -19.84 -0.40 7.44
C VAL A 42 -18.48 -0.96 7.03
N PHE A 43 -17.65 -1.34 7.99
CA PHE A 43 -16.26 -1.78 7.76
C PHE A 43 -16.11 -2.91 6.74
N PRO A 44 -16.92 -4.02 6.75
CA PRO A 44 -16.82 -5.07 5.75
C PRO A 44 -17.08 -4.57 4.32
N PHE A 45 -17.98 -3.61 4.15
CA PHE A 45 -18.30 -3.02 2.84
C PHE A 45 -17.18 -2.08 2.37
N ALA A 46 -16.61 -1.27 3.27
CA ALA A 46 -15.45 -0.45 2.97
C ALA A 46 -14.24 -1.32 2.58
N LEU A 47 -14.00 -2.39 3.33
CA LEU A 47 -12.97 -3.39 3.03
C LEU A 47 -13.23 -4.06 1.67
N GLY A 48 -14.47 -4.44 1.40
CA GLY A 48 -14.88 -5.01 0.10
C GLY A 48 -14.66 -4.05 -1.07
N GLY A 49 -14.92 -2.76 -0.88
CA GLY A 49 -14.58 -1.70 -1.84
C GLY A 49 -13.07 -1.61 -2.10
N ALA A 50 -12.25 -1.66 -1.05
CA ALA A 50 -10.79 -1.67 -1.16
C ALA A 50 -10.28 -2.94 -1.89
N ILE A 51 -10.79 -4.11 -1.53
CA ILE A 51 -10.47 -5.38 -2.21
C ILE A 51 -10.88 -5.31 -3.69
N ALA A 52 -12.07 -4.81 -4.00
CA ALA A 52 -12.54 -4.63 -5.38
C ALA A 52 -11.60 -3.71 -6.16
N PHE A 53 -11.13 -2.63 -5.54
CA PHE A 53 -10.20 -1.71 -6.16
C PHE A 53 -8.86 -2.39 -6.49
N VAL A 54 -8.27 -3.12 -5.54
CA VAL A 54 -7.00 -3.85 -5.73
C VAL A 54 -7.15 -4.93 -6.81
N ILE A 55 -8.20 -5.75 -6.76
CA ILE A 55 -8.46 -6.81 -7.74
C ILE A 55 -8.77 -6.23 -9.13
N ASN A 56 -9.39 -5.05 -9.21
CA ASN A 56 -9.69 -4.41 -10.49
C ASN A 56 -8.44 -4.06 -11.31
N VAL A 57 -7.29 -3.86 -10.66
CA VAL A 57 -6.02 -3.54 -11.34
C VAL A 57 -5.58 -4.71 -12.25
N PRO A 58 -5.29 -5.93 -11.74
CA PRO A 58 -4.95 -7.07 -12.59
C PRO A 58 -6.12 -7.52 -13.49
N MET A 59 -7.36 -7.37 -13.03
CA MET A 59 -8.55 -7.70 -13.82
C MET A 59 -8.65 -6.84 -15.09
N SER A 60 -8.46 -5.53 -14.97
CA SER A 60 -8.51 -4.63 -16.13
C SER A 60 -7.36 -4.89 -17.11
N PHE A 61 -6.19 -5.25 -16.60
CA PHE A 61 -5.06 -5.65 -17.45
C PHE A 61 -5.37 -6.92 -18.25
N LEU A 62 -5.92 -7.94 -17.59
CA LEU A 62 -6.34 -9.19 -18.25
C LEU A 62 -7.50 -8.97 -19.23
N GLU A 63 -8.51 -8.15 -18.84
CA GLU A 63 -9.64 -7.80 -19.69
C GLU A 63 -9.16 -7.14 -20.99
N GLN A 64 -8.26 -6.17 -20.92
CA GLN A 64 -7.71 -5.47 -22.08
C GLN A 64 -6.82 -6.36 -22.95
N LYS A 65 -6.03 -7.25 -22.33
CA LYS A 65 -5.09 -8.11 -23.06
C LYS A 65 -5.79 -9.28 -23.76
N ILE A 66 -6.85 -9.84 -23.18
CA ILE A 66 -7.55 -11.02 -23.70
C ILE A 66 -8.67 -10.61 -24.65
N PHE A 67 -9.45 -9.58 -24.30
CA PHE A 67 -10.66 -9.19 -25.05
C PHE A 67 -10.51 -7.90 -25.84
N GLY A 68 -9.32 -7.26 -25.79
CA GLY A 68 -9.04 -6.01 -26.48
C GLY A 68 -9.52 -4.77 -25.73
N ARG A 69 -9.17 -3.59 -26.25
CA ARG A 69 -9.58 -2.31 -25.69
C ARG A 69 -11.05 -2.05 -26.01
N ALA A 70 -11.84 -1.71 -24.99
CA ALA A 70 -13.23 -1.31 -25.19
C ALA A 70 -13.26 0.00 -26.01
N GLU A 71 -13.99 0.00 -27.14
CA GLU A 71 -14.39 1.26 -27.80
C GLU A 71 -15.45 1.96 -26.95
N GLU A 72 -15.50 3.29 -27.02
CA GLU A 72 -16.45 4.09 -26.25
C GLU A 72 -17.89 3.58 -26.50
N GLY A 73 -18.51 3.09 -25.42
CA GLY A 73 -19.89 2.61 -25.42
C GLY A 73 -20.12 1.11 -25.71
N LYS A 74 -19.07 0.32 -26.06
CA LYS A 74 -19.19 -1.13 -26.24
C LYS A 74 -18.28 -1.87 -25.26
N GLN A 75 -18.82 -2.92 -24.63
CA GLN A 75 -18.01 -3.82 -23.78
C GLN A 75 -17.05 -4.62 -24.66
N ALA A 76 -15.75 -4.51 -24.40
CA ALA A 76 -14.79 -5.37 -25.04
C ALA A 76 -15.13 -6.85 -24.73
N GLY A 77 -15.32 -7.69 -25.74
CA GLY A 77 -15.54 -9.13 -25.57
C GLY A 77 -16.95 -9.59 -25.14
N GLY A 78 -17.96 -8.71 -25.14
CA GLY A 78 -19.34 -9.11 -24.86
C GLY A 78 -19.64 -9.40 -23.37
N LYS A 79 -20.83 -10.00 -23.10
CA LYS A 79 -21.34 -10.24 -21.72
C LYS A 79 -20.47 -11.17 -20.86
N PHE A 80 -19.64 -12.01 -21.48
CA PHE A 80 -18.81 -13.01 -20.77
C PHE A 80 -17.38 -12.52 -20.45
N ALA A 81 -16.91 -11.43 -21.05
CA ALA A 81 -15.55 -10.94 -20.86
C ALA A 81 -15.23 -10.66 -19.38
N ARG A 82 -16.14 -10.03 -18.67
CA ARG A 82 -15.95 -9.67 -17.24
C ARG A 82 -15.97 -10.85 -16.29
N PRO A 83 -16.98 -11.76 -16.34
CA PRO A 83 -16.96 -12.95 -15.50
C PRO A 83 -15.69 -13.78 -15.70
N VAL A 84 -15.25 -13.94 -16.95
CA VAL A 84 -14.02 -14.68 -17.28
C VAL A 84 -12.77 -13.96 -16.76
N SER A 85 -12.65 -12.65 -17.00
CA SER A 85 -11.51 -11.87 -16.49
C SER A 85 -11.45 -11.85 -14.96
N LEU A 86 -12.60 -11.74 -14.28
CA LEU A 86 -12.66 -11.80 -12.83
C LEU A 86 -12.26 -13.17 -12.31
N LEU A 87 -12.79 -14.25 -12.88
CA LEU A 87 -12.44 -15.62 -12.50
C LEU A 87 -10.93 -15.87 -12.70
N LEU A 88 -10.39 -15.45 -13.84
CA LEU A 88 -8.98 -15.60 -14.15
C LEU A 88 -8.10 -14.79 -13.17
N THR A 89 -8.55 -13.60 -12.79
CA THR A 89 -7.85 -12.77 -11.81
C THR A 89 -7.89 -13.39 -10.42
N ILE A 90 -9.02 -13.93 -10.00
CA ILE A 90 -9.14 -14.64 -8.71
C ILE A 90 -8.22 -15.87 -8.70
N ILE A 91 -8.20 -16.66 -9.77
CA ILE A 91 -7.30 -17.81 -9.91
C ILE A 91 -5.84 -17.36 -9.85
N LEU A 92 -5.47 -16.28 -10.54
CA LEU A 92 -4.12 -15.71 -10.51
C LEU A 92 -3.72 -15.33 -9.09
N VAL A 93 -4.56 -14.52 -8.41
CA VAL A 93 -4.28 -14.07 -7.03
C VAL A 93 -4.19 -15.25 -6.07
N LEU A 94 -5.12 -16.20 -6.18
CA LEU A 94 -5.12 -17.41 -5.36
C LEU A 94 -3.88 -18.27 -5.63
N SER A 95 -3.46 -18.41 -6.89
CA SER A 95 -2.25 -19.13 -7.28
C SER A 95 -1.00 -18.51 -6.66
N VAL A 96 -0.89 -17.18 -6.66
CA VAL A 96 0.21 -16.46 -5.99
C VAL A 96 0.20 -16.69 -4.48
N ILE A 97 -0.98 -16.60 -3.84
CA ILE A 97 -1.13 -16.87 -2.41
C ILE A 97 -0.74 -18.32 -2.09
N LEU A 98 -1.20 -19.30 -2.87
CA LEU A 98 -0.87 -20.71 -2.68
C LEU A 98 0.62 -20.98 -2.88
N LEU A 99 1.26 -20.33 -3.88
CA LEU A 99 2.70 -20.43 -4.09
C LEU A 99 3.47 -19.97 -2.85
N VAL A 100 3.04 -18.88 -2.22
CA VAL A 100 3.65 -18.39 -0.99
C VAL A 100 3.38 -19.33 0.18
N LEU A 101 2.14 -19.73 0.37
CA LEU A 101 1.75 -20.62 1.48
C LEU A 101 2.44 -21.98 1.40
N PHE A 102 2.51 -22.59 0.22
CA PHE A 102 3.05 -23.94 0.06
C PHE A 102 4.53 -23.95 -0.35
N GLY A 103 5.03 -22.88 -0.97
CA GLY A 103 6.44 -22.76 -1.37
C GLY A 103 7.30 -22.13 -0.28
N VAL A 104 6.90 -20.97 0.23
CA VAL A 104 7.73 -20.14 1.11
C VAL A 104 7.58 -20.55 2.58
N ILE A 105 6.35 -20.72 3.08
CA ILE A 105 6.12 -21.00 4.51
C ILE A 105 6.75 -22.33 4.95
N PRO A 106 6.58 -23.46 4.25
CA PRO A 106 7.23 -24.72 4.66
C PRO A 106 8.76 -24.63 4.62
N GLN A 107 9.31 -23.89 3.64
CA GLN A 107 10.75 -23.70 3.54
C GLN A 107 11.27 -22.82 4.67
N LEU A 108 10.56 -21.76 5.04
CA LEU A 108 10.87 -20.96 6.22
C LEU A 108 10.81 -21.78 7.49
N THR A 109 9.78 -22.59 7.67
CA THR A 109 9.61 -23.44 8.87
C THR A 109 10.74 -24.47 8.99
N ARG A 110 11.12 -25.13 7.89
CA ARG A 110 12.28 -26.05 7.87
C ARG A 110 13.59 -25.32 8.18
N THR A 111 13.78 -24.14 7.59
CA THR A 111 14.97 -23.32 7.83
C THR A 111 15.03 -22.85 9.29
N MET A 112 13.87 -22.41 9.85
CA MET A 112 13.78 -22.08 11.28
C MET A 112 14.10 -23.29 12.20
N GLY A 113 13.63 -24.48 11.85
CA GLY A 113 13.99 -25.71 12.57
C GLY A 113 15.49 -26.01 12.52
N ASN A 114 16.09 -25.86 11.35
CA ASN A 114 17.54 -26.04 11.15
C ASN A 114 18.36 -24.93 11.81
N LEU A 115 17.80 -23.70 11.97
CA LEU A 115 18.44 -22.59 12.65
C LEU A 115 18.72 -22.89 14.13
N MET A 116 17.77 -23.57 14.78
CA MET A 116 17.91 -23.94 16.18
C MET A 116 19.11 -24.86 16.40
N THR A 117 19.34 -25.80 15.47
CA THR A 117 20.53 -26.68 15.50
C THR A 117 21.79 -25.94 15.02
N SER A 118 21.66 -25.10 14.00
CA SER A 118 22.81 -24.34 13.45
C SER A 118 23.31 -23.26 14.40
N ILE A 119 22.48 -22.64 15.24
CA ILE A 119 22.94 -21.68 16.26
C ILE A 119 23.84 -22.37 17.28
N THR A 120 23.52 -23.59 17.70
CA THR A 120 24.37 -24.37 18.63
C THR A 120 25.71 -24.74 18.00
N ASP A 121 25.76 -24.99 16.70
CA ASP A 121 26.98 -25.31 15.96
C ASP A 121 27.78 -24.06 15.56
N PHE A 122 27.08 -22.93 15.36
CA PHE A 122 27.68 -21.67 14.92
C PHE A 122 28.48 -20.96 16.03
N ILE A 123 28.03 -21.05 17.29
CA ILE A 123 28.70 -20.42 18.43
C ILE A 123 30.17 -20.91 18.59
N PRO A 124 30.48 -22.23 18.54
CA PRO A 124 31.84 -22.71 18.56
C PRO A 124 32.65 -22.27 17.32
N GLN A 125 32.05 -22.29 16.14
CA GLN A 125 32.73 -21.86 14.89
C GLN A 125 33.05 -20.37 14.92
N MET A 126 32.16 -19.53 15.44
CA MET A 126 32.39 -18.10 15.62
C MET A 126 33.54 -17.85 16.62
N GLN A 127 33.58 -18.61 17.72
CA GLN A 127 34.67 -18.53 18.69
C GLN A 127 36.01 -18.93 18.07
N GLU A 128 36.07 -19.99 17.26
CA GLU A 128 37.27 -20.37 16.51
C GLU A 128 37.66 -19.31 15.47
N TRP A 129 36.69 -18.69 14.80
CA TRP A 129 36.95 -17.64 13.82
C TRP A 129 37.51 -16.38 14.48
N ILE A 130 36.96 -15.96 15.62
CA ILE A 130 37.44 -14.84 16.41
C ILE A 130 38.86 -15.17 16.97
N ARG A 131 39.13 -16.40 17.43
CA ARG A 131 40.47 -16.85 17.82
C ARG A 131 41.45 -16.73 16.68
N LYS A 132 41.15 -17.16 15.48
CA LYS A 132 42.00 -17.07 14.30
C LYS A 132 42.24 -15.63 13.84
N PHE A 133 41.28 -14.72 14.04
CA PHE A 133 41.37 -13.31 13.65
C PHE A 133 42.03 -12.45 14.72
N SER A 134 41.94 -12.84 15.98
CA SER A 134 42.39 -12.06 17.13
C SER A 134 43.90 -12.18 17.38
N ASN A 135 44.62 -13.04 16.67
CA ASN A 135 46.08 -13.20 16.76
C ASN A 135 46.60 -13.14 18.23
N ASP A 136 45.95 -13.86 19.16
CA ASP A 136 46.27 -13.95 20.60
C ASP A 136 46.13 -12.64 21.43
N ASN A 137 45.38 -11.66 20.99
CA ASN A 137 45.08 -10.48 21.81
C ASN A 137 44.21 -10.84 23.02
N GLN A 138 44.81 -10.87 24.21
CA GLN A 138 44.12 -11.26 25.47
C GLN A 138 42.91 -10.37 25.82
N GLU A 139 42.87 -9.11 25.39
CA GLU A 139 41.73 -8.21 25.64
C GLU A 139 40.47 -8.61 24.86
N ILE A 140 40.61 -9.00 23.59
CA ILE A 140 39.49 -9.47 22.77
C ILE A 140 38.99 -10.80 23.29
N MET A 141 39.89 -11.65 23.78
CA MET A 141 39.59 -12.95 24.39
C MET A 141 38.79 -12.82 25.69
N SER A 142 39.06 -11.79 26.49
CA SER A 142 38.34 -11.50 27.74
C SER A 142 36.92 -10.99 27.45
N LEU A 143 36.74 -10.18 26.39
CA LEU A 143 35.42 -9.73 25.94
C LEU A 143 34.57 -10.85 25.36
N VAL A 144 35.16 -11.78 24.60
CA VAL A 144 34.49 -12.95 24.05
C VAL A 144 34.08 -13.94 25.15
N ASN A 145 34.93 -14.11 26.18
CA ASN A 145 34.60 -14.94 27.33
C ASN A 145 33.59 -14.28 28.30
N GLN A 146 33.49 -12.95 28.32
CA GLN A 146 32.47 -12.19 29.07
C GLN A 146 31.10 -12.24 28.37
N VAL A 147 31.05 -12.34 27.02
CA VAL A 147 29.85 -12.70 26.29
C VAL A 147 29.69 -14.21 26.37
N GLN A 148 29.46 -14.75 27.59
CA GLN A 148 28.80 -16.04 27.72
C GLN A 148 27.42 -15.91 27.10
N PHE A 149 27.35 -16.20 25.81
CA PHE A 149 26.07 -16.46 25.16
C PHE A 149 25.51 -17.68 25.89
N ASP A 150 24.69 -17.40 26.89
CA ASP A 150 23.93 -18.41 27.62
C ASP A 150 22.96 -19.00 26.57
N SER A 151 23.46 -20.04 25.88
CA SER A 151 22.72 -20.75 24.83
C SER A 151 21.34 -21.17 25.36
N ASP A 152 21.25 -21.50 26.66
CA ASP A 152 19.99 -21.80 27.32
C ASP A 152 19.07 -20.60 27.44
N LYS A 153 19.58 -19.38 27.60
CA LYS A 153 18.75 -18.17 27.59
C LYS A 153 18.32 -17.76 26.18
N ALA A 154 19.19 -17.87 25.19
CA ALA A 154 18.86 -17.60 23.80
C ALA A 154 17.86 -18.63 23.27
N ILE A 155 18.04 -19.92 23.62
CA ILE A 155 17.10 -20.98 23.30
C ILE A 155 15.77 -20.76 24.04
N LYS A 156 15.80 -20.43 25.34
CA LYS A 156 14.60 -20.12 26.13
C LYS A 156 13.92 -18.85 25.63
N TRP A 157 14.64 -17.84 25.20
CA TRP A 157 14.07 -16.64 24.58
C TRP A 157 13.44 -16.97 23.20
N GLY A 158 14.13 -17.73 22.34
CA GLY A 158 13.59 -18.23 21.08
C GLY A 158 12.37 -19.12 21.28
N ILE A 159 12.42 -20.05 22.26
CA ILE A 159 11.28 -20.88 22.67
C ILE A 159 10.19 -20.03 23.33
N SER A 160 10.50 -18.96 24.08
CA SER A 160 9.50 -18.09 24.68
C SER A 160 8.83 -17.21 23.63
N VAL A 161 9.53 -16.74 22.61
CA VAL A 161 8.95 -16.01 21.47
C VAL A 161 8.09 -16.94 20.61
N LEU A 162 8.55 -18.17 20.37
CA LEU A 162 7.80 -19.20 19.64
C LEU A 162 6.82 -19.95 20.55
N GLY A 163 7.17 -20.22 21.81
CA GLY A 163 6.41 -21.04 22.76
C GLY A 163 5.38 -20.25 23.58
N ASN A 164 5.53 -18.93 23.77
CA ASN A 164 4.44 -18.09 24.27
C ASN A 164 3.31 -17.95 23.23
N GLY A 165 3.61 -18.24 21.94
CA GLY A 165 2.60 -18.57 20.94
C GLY A 165 1.94 -19.95 21.19
N ALA A 166 2.66 -20.92 21.75
CA ALA A 166 2.16 -22.30 21.89
C ALA A 166 1.65 -22.64 23.30
N GLY A 167 2.22 -22.08 24.36
CA GLY A 167 1.89 -22.43 25.76
C GLY A 167 0.59 -21.81 26.30
N ASN A 168 0.16 -20.66 25.74
CA ASN A 168 -1.17 -20.08 26.00
C ASN A 168 -2.25 -20.60 25.05
N MET A 169 -1.94 -21.60 24.24
CA MET A 169 -2.83 -22.07 23.16
C MET A 169 -4.16 -22.61 23.68
N MET A 170 -4.26 -23.13 24.89
CA MET A 170 -5.49 -23.74 25.34
C MET A 170 -6.58 -22.75 25.72
N ASN A 171 -6.22 -21.60 26.33
CA ASN A 171 -7.17 -20.50 26.61
C ASN A 171 -7.24 -19.48 25.47
N THR A 172 -6.15 -19.35 24.69
CA THR A 172 -6.09 -18.49 23.50
C THR A 172 -6.75 -19.17 22.30
N THR A 173 -6.82 -20.50 22.26
CA THR A 173 -7.40 -21.24 21.12
C THR A 173 -8.89 -20.97 20.98
N MET A 174 -9.64 -20.85 22.08
CA MET A 174 -11.07 -20.58 22.03
C MET A 174 -11.36 -19.13 21.60
N SER A 175 -10.57 -18.16 22.07
CA SER A 175 -10.66 -16.76 21.64
C SER A 175 -10.04 -16.55 20.24
N ALA A 176 -8.99 -17.27 19.89
CA ALA A 176 -8.40 -17.27 18.57
C ALA A 176 -9.33 -17.89 17.51
N VAL A 177 -9.98 -19.00 17.83
CA VAL A 177 -11.00 -19.59 16.94
C VAL A 177 -12.16 -18.62 16.74
N GLY A 178 -12.65 -17.97 17.80
CA GLY A 178 -13.69 -16.94 17.69
C GLY A 178 -13.27 -15.75 16.82
N SER A 179 -12.04 -15.25 16.99
CA SER A 179 -11.50 -14.15 16.17
C SER A 179 -11.20 -14.57 14.73
N LEU A 180 -10.77 -15.81 14.50
CA LEU A 180 -10.61 -16.37 13.15
C LEU A 180 -11.97 -16.54 12.45
N VAL A 181 -12.98 -17.04 13.14
CA VAL A 181 -14.33 -17.18 12.56
C VAL A 181 -14.94 -15.82 12.24
N SER A 182 -14.83 -14.85 13.13
CA SER A 182 -15.33 -13.49 12.88
C SER A 182 -14.53 -12.78 11.77
N GLY A 183 -13.22 -12.94 11.75
CA GLY A 183 -12.35 -12.43 10.68
C GLY A 183 -12.67 -13.06 9.32
N PHE A 184 -12.91 -14.38 9.30
CA PHE A 184 -13.30 -15.10 8.08
C PHE A 184 -14.68 -14.66 7.58
N ALA A 185 -15.66 -14.49 8.47
CA ALA A 185 -16.98 -14.00 8.11
C ALA A 185 -16.91 -12.58 7.53
N THR A 186 -16.17 -11.68 8.18
CA THR A 186 -15.92 -10.31 7.69
C THR A 186 -15.25 -10.31 6.32
N PHE A 187 -14.20 -11.13 6.14
CA PHE A 187 -13.50 -11.29 4.88
C PHE A 187 -14.44 -11.83 3.78
N PHE A 188 -15.24 -12.84 4.10
CA PHE A 188 -16.17 -13.44 3.14
C PHE A 188 -17.23 -12.43 2.66
N ILE A 189 -17.81 -11.63 3.58
CA ILE A 189 -18.74 -10.56 3.25
C ILE A 189 -18.03 -9.51 2.37
N ALA A 190 -16.85 -9.07 2.77
CA ALA A 190 -16.06 -8.08 2.04
C ALA A 190 -15.69 -8.58 0.63
N PHE A 191 -15.25 -9.83 0.51
CA PHE A 191 -14.89 -10.45 -0.77
C PHE A 191 -16.10 -10.63 -1.69
N SER A 192 -17.23 -11.10 -1.13
CA SER A 192 -18.48 -11.20 -1.88
C SER A 192 -18.90 -9.83 -2.40
N PHE A 193 -18.87 -8.80 -1.55
CA PHE A 193 -19.18 -7.44 -1.94
C PHE A 193 -18.22 -6.90 -3.02
N ALA A 194 -16.93 -7.21 -2.91
CA ALA A 194 -15.94 -6.87 -3.93
C ALA A 194 -16.28 -7.49 -5.28
N CYS A 195 -16.66 -8.77 -5.31
CA CYS A 195 -17.10 -9.44 -6.52
C CYS A 195 -18.34 -8.75 -7.12
N TYR A 196 -19.34 -8.39 -6.31
CA TYR A 196 -20.53 -7.66 -6.79
C TYR A 196 -20.17 -6.30 -7.39
N ILE A 197 -19.28 -5.53 -6.75
CA ILE A 197 -18.79 -4.25 -7.30
C ILE A 197 -18.14 -4.48 -8.66
N LEU A 198 -17.23 -5.44 -8.78
CA LEU A 198 -16.50 -5.71 -10.01
C LEU A 198 -17.40 -6.17 -11.15
N PHE A 199 -18.41 -7.00 -10.86
CA PHE A 199 -19.41 -7.40 -11.85
C PHE A 199 -20.27 -6.24 -12.34
N GLN A 200 -20.58 -5.28 -11.46
CA GLN A 200 -21.52 -4.21 -11.76
C GLN A 200 -20.87 -2.82 -11.84
N LYS A 201 -19.52 -2.75 -11.97
CA LYS A 201 -18.75 -1.49 -11.91
C LYS A 201 -19.31 -0.37 -12.82
N GLU A 202 -19.76 -0.70 -14.04
CA GLU A 202 -20.30 0.31 -14.95
C GLU A 202 -21.71 0.79 -14.55
N LYS A 203 -22.56 -0.13 -14.10
CA LYS A 203 -23.90 0.26 -13.63
C LYS A 203 -23.78 1.17 -12.41
N LEU A 204 -22.91 0.80 -11.46
CA LEU A 204 -22.63 1.61 -10.28
C LEU A 204 -22.03 2.98 -10.65
N HIS A 205 -21.10 3.01 -11.59
CA HIS A 205 -20.50 4.27 -12.09
C HIS A 205 -21.60 5.20 -12.66
N VAL A 206 -22.48 4.67 -13.51
CA VAL A 206 -23.60 5.47 -14.09
C VAL A 206 -24.59 5.91 -13.02
N GLN A 207 -24.92 5.04 -12.05
CA GLN A 207 -25.83 5.39 -10.95
C GLN A 207 -25.26 6.51 -10.08
N ILE A 208 -23.98 6.40 -9.68
CA ILE A 208 -23.30 7.42 -8.90
C ILE A 208 -23.28 8.77 -9.66
N ARG A 209 -22.93 8.76 -10.95
CA ARG A 209 -22.96 10.00 -11.76
C ARG A 209 -24.36 10.62 -11.80
N LYS A 210 -25.41 9.81 -12.00
CA LYS A 210 -26.79 10.31 -11.99
C LYS A 210 -27.16 10.97 -10.68
N ILE A 211 -26.78 10.37 -9.53
CA ILE A 211 -27.01 10.94 -8.20
C ILE A 211 -26.30 12.31 -8.07
N PHE A 212 -25.02 12.38 -8.45
CA PHE A 212 -24.28 13.63 -8.35
C PHE A 212 -24.88 14.73 -9.20
N PHE A 213 -25.25 14.45 -10.45
CA PHE A 213 -25.86 15.46 -11.33
C PHE A 213 -27.30 15.81 -10.94
N ALA A 214 -28.03 14.94 -10.20
CA ALA A 214 -29.36 15.23 -9.72
C ALA A 214 -29.39 16.19 -8.52
N PHE A 215 -28.39 16.09 -7.61
CA PHE A 215 -28.40 16.83 -6.35
C PHE A 215 -27.37 17.98 -6.29
N ILE A 216 -26.39 18.00 -7.18
CA ILE A 216 -25.28 18.97 -7.16
C ILE A 216 -25.27 19.75 -8.49
N PRO A 217 -25.06 21.10 -8.46
CA PRO A 217 -24.91 21.90 -9.68
C PRO A 217 -23.83 21.33 -10.61
N LYS A 218 -24.10 21.35 -11.94
CA LYS A 218 -23.27 20.72 -12.97
C LYS A 218 -21.77 20.99 -12.82
N GLN A 219 -21.38 22.25 -12.62
CA GLN A 219 -19.96 22.64 -12.47
C GLN A 219 -19.27 21.95 -11.28
N LYS A 220 -19.93 21.92 -10.11
CA LYS A 220 -19.39 21.27 -8.90
C LYS A 220 -19.39 19.74 -9.03
N ALA A 221 -20.42 19.17 -9.66
CA ALA A 221 -20.50 17.75 -9.92
C ALA A 221 -19.39 17.26 -10.87
N THR A 222 -19.11 18.01 -11.94
CA THR A 222 -18.03 17.70 -12.88
C THR A 222 -16.69 17.78 -12.18
N MET A 223 -16.39 18.88 -11.46
CA MET A 223 -15.14 19.03 -10.70
C MET A 223 -14.92 17.89 -9.70
N PHE A 224 -15.97 17.48 -8.99
CA PHE A 224 -15.87 16.36 -8.03
C PHE A 224 -15.57 15.03 -8.75
N LEU A 225 -16.26 14.75 -9.86
CA LEU A 225 -16.03 13.54 -10.65
C LEU A 225 -14.64 13.50 -11.28
N ASP A 226 -14.08 14.65 -11.68
CA ASP A 226 -12.71 14.77 -12.19
C ASP A 226 -11.69 14.44 -11.09
N ILE A 227 -11.90 14.94 -9.87
CA ILE A 227 -11.07 14.60 -8.70
C ILE A 227 -11.17 13.10 -8.39
N CYS A 228 -12.35 12.50 -8.42
CA CYS A 228 -12.52 11.06 -8.24
C CYS A 228 -11.80 10.24 -9.33
N SER A 229 -11.88 10.70 -10.58
CA SER A 229 -11.19 10.08 -11.72
C SER A 229 -9.67 10.19 -11.58
N LEU A 230 -9.15 11.35 -11.19
CA LEU A 230 -7.73 11.56 -10.90
C LEU A 230 -7.28 10.63 -9.77
N THR A 231 -8.02 10.58 -8.67
CA THR A 231 -7.74 9.70 -7.53
C THR A 231 -7.67 8.25 -7.97
N TYR A 232 -8.69 7.77 -8.69
CA TYR A 232 -8.72 6.40 -9.21
C TYR A 232 -7.49 6.08 -10.06
N ARG A 233 -7.15 6.95 -11.03
CA ARG A 233 -6.00 6.75 -11.93
C ARG A 233 -4.68 6.73 -11.16
N THR A 234 -4.49 7.66 -10.23
CA THR A 234 -3.25 7.76 -9.43
C THR A 234 -3.05 6.51 -8.58
N PHE A 235 -4.10 6.06 -7.88
CA PHE A 235 -4.05 4.83 -7.08
C PHE A 235 -3.83 3.58 -7.95
N ALA A 236 -4.56 3.44 -9.06
CA ALA A 236 -4.44 2.30 -9.95
C ALA A 236 -3.04 2.21 -10.58
N ASN A 237 -2.50 3.34 -11.05
CA ASN A 237 -1.16 3.40 -11.64
C ASN A 237 -0.08 3.07 -10.60
N PHE A 238 -0.21 3.61 -9.37
CA PHE A 238 0.71 3.31 -8.28
C PHE A 238 0.71 1.82 -7.93
N LEU A 239 -0.47 1.21 -7.71
CA LEU A 239 -0.56 -0.22 -7.39
C LEU A 239 -0.06 -1.10 -8.54
N THR A 240 -0.37 -0.74 -9.79
CA THR A 240 0.17 -1.45 -10.96
C THR A 240 1.69 -1.38 -10.98
N GLY A 241 2.25 -0.18 -10.81
CA GLY A 241 3.70 0.03 -10.77
C GLY A 241 4.35 -0.81 -9.67
N GLN A 242 3.79 -0.78 -8.46
CA GLN A 242 4.30 -1.52 -7.31
C GLN A 242 4.27 -3.04 -7.52
N CYS A 243 3.17 -3.57 -8.10
CA CYS A 243 3.10 -5.00 -8.44
C CYS A 243 4.11 -5.40 -9.53
N VAL A 244 4.26 -4.58 -10.56
CA VAL A 244 5.23 -4.85 -11.66
C VAL A 244 6.66 -4.78 -11.12
N GLU A 245 6.98 -3.78 -10.31
CA GLU A 245 8.27 -3.65 -9.63
C GLU A 245 8.59 -4.88 -8.78
N ALA A 246 7.65 -5.32 -7.95
CA ALA A 246 7.81 -6.49 -7.10
C ALA A 246 8.14 -7.77 -7.90
N VAL A 247 7.45 -7.98 -9.04
CA VAL A 247 7.72 -9.13 -9.93
C VAL A 247 9.09 -9.01 -10.59
N ILE A 248 9.46 -7.83 -11.10
CA ILE A 248 10.76 -7.61 -11.74
C ILE A 248 11.88 -7.81 -10.71
N LEU A 249 11.78 -7.18 -9.54
CA LEU A 249 12.78 -7.27 -8.49
C LEU A 249 12.95 -8.71 -7.99
N GLY A 250 11.85 -9.37 -7.66
CA GLY A 250 11.88 -10.77 -7.22
C GLY A 250 12.50 -11.70 -8.26
N SER A 251 12.12 -11.58 -9.53
CA SER A 251 12.68 -12.39 -10.62
C SER A 251 14.17 -12.11 -10.81
N MET A 252 14.59 -10.86 -10.74
CA MET A 252 15.98 -10.45 -10.84
C MET A 252 16.84 -11.08 -9.73
N PHE A 253 16.34 -11.08 -8.49
CA PHE A 253 17.01 -11.73 -7.37
C PHE A 253 17.04 -13.25 -7.54
N VAL A 254 15.93 -13.91 -7.90
CA VAL A 254 15.89 -15.36 -8.14
C VAL A 254 16.94 -15.75 -9.19
N ILE A 255 16.98 -15.06 -10.32
CA ILE A 255 17.90 -15.36 -11.43
C ILE A 255 19.35 -15.15 -10.98
N THR A 256 19.66 -14.00 -10.39
CA THR A 256 21.04 -13.67 -9.99
C THR A 256 21.57 -14.62 -8.90
N LEU A 257 20.77 -14.88 -7.86
CA LEU A 257 21.17 -15.78 -6.77
C LEU A 257 21.29 -17.24 -7.25
N SER A 258 20.45 -17.65 -8.20
CA SER A 258 20.52 -18.99 -8.81
C SER A 258 21.78 -19.16 -9.66
N ILE A 259 22.15 -18.15 -10.46
CA ILE A 259 23.40 -18.15 -11.27
C ILE A 259 24.62 -18.25 -10.33
N LEU A 260 24.61 -17.52 -9.22
CA LEU A 260 25.67 -17.54 -8.21
C LEU A 260 25.62 -18.78 -7.31
N LYS A 261 24.68 -19.71 -7.55
CA LYS A 261 24.48 -20.94 -6.78
C LYS A 261 24.38 -20.68 -5.26
N MET A 262 23.72 -19.55 -4.90
CA MET A 262 23.49 -19.22 -3.49
C MET A 262 22.35 -20.07 -2.90
N PRO A 263 22.44 -20.44 -1.61
CA PRO A 263 21.36 -21.17 -0.94
C PRO A 263 20.09 -20.31 -0.89
N TYR A 264 18.95 -20.96 -0.93
CA TYR A 264 17.63 -20.33 -0.80
C TYR A 264 17.30 -19.27 -1.85
N ALA A 265 17.90 -19.31 -3.05
CA ALA A 265 17.72 -18.31 -4.10
C ALA A 265 16.25 -18.02 -4.41
N LEU A 266 15.42 -19.07 -4.61
CA LEU A 266 13.99 -18.92 -4.87
C LEU A 266 13.25 -18.31 -3.67
N LEU A 267 13.53 -18.79 -2.46
CA LEU A 267 12.91 -18.30 -1.23
C LEU A 267 13.20 -16.81 -1.02
N ILE A 268 14.46 -16.42 -1.16
CA ILE A 268 14.90 -15.04 -0.96
C ILE A 268 14.31 -14.13 -2.03
N GLY A 269 14.31 -14.55 -3.30
CA GLY A 269 13.73 -13.75 -4.37
C GLY A 269 12.22 -13.54 -4.21
N VAL A 270 11.48 -14.58 -3.79
CA VAL A 270 10.05 -14.46 -3.51
C VAL A 270 9.82 -13.59 -2.26
N LEU A 271 10.63 -13.74 -1.22
CA LEU A 271 10.57 -12.90 -0.01
C LEU A 271 10.79 -11.43 -0.36
N ILE A 272 11.81 -11.14 -1.16
CA ILE A 272 12.11 -9.77 -1.64
C ILE A 272 10.95 -9.24 -2.48
N ALA A 273 10.35 -10.02 -3.38
CA ALA A 273 9.19 -9.61 -4.14
C ALA A 273 8.02 -9.20 -3.24
N PHE A 274 7.75 -9.98 -2.18
CA PHE A 274 6.69 -9.65 -1.23
C PHE A 274 7.01 -8.43 -0.38
N THR A 275 8.22 -8.35 0.14
CA THR A 275 8.61 -7.21 0.96
C THR A 275 8.71 -5.93 0.13
N ALA A 276 9.10 -6.00 -1.14
CA ALA A 276 9.14 -4.87 -2.08
C ALA A 276 7.76 -4.19 -2.26
N LEU A 277 6.65 -4.89 -1.99
CA LEU A 277 5.34 -4.25 -1.95
C LEU A 277 5.21 -3.17 -0.85
N ILE A 278 6.12 -3.17 0.14
CA ILE A 278 6.20 -2.14 1.18
C ILE A 278 7.19 -1.07 0.71
N PRO A 279 6.74 0.11 0.27
CA PRO A 279 7.63 1.12 -0.28
C PRO A 279 8.74 1.51 0.70
N VAL A 280 9.97 1.66 0.21
CA VAL A 280 11.17 2.05 0.97
C VAL A 280 11.64 0.96 1.94
N PHE A 281 10.78 0.42 2.79
CA PHE A 281 11.15 -0.55 3.82
C PHE A 281 11.31 -1.98 3.28
N GLY A 282 10.64 -2.30 2.18
CA GLY A 282 10.62 -3.65 1.63
C GLY A 282 12.00 -4.19 1.30
N ALA A 283 12.82 -3.39 0.66
CA ALA A 283 14.19 -3.74 0.33
C ALA A 283 15.04 -4.05 1.56
N PHE A 284 14.95 -3.22 2.61
CA PHE A 284 15.67 -3.43 3.86
C PHE A 284 15.25 -4.73 4.56
N ILE A 285 13.95 -4.98 4.66
CA ILE A 285 13.42 -6.22 5.25
C ILE A 285 13.91 -7.42 4.46
N GLY A 286 13.82 -7.38 3.12
CA GLY A 286 14.30 -8.44 2.24
C GLY A 286 15.81 -8.67 2.37
N CYS A 287 16.60 -7.60 2.48
CA CYS A 287 18.05 -7.68 2.69
C CYS A 287 18.39 -8.37 4.02
N VAL A 288 17.81 -7.91 5.12
CA VAL A 288 18.08 -8.45 6.46
C VAL A 288 17.71 -9.92 6.53
N MET A 289 16.53 -10.28 6.05
CA MET A 289 16.06 -11.67 6.04
C MET A 289 16.89 -12.55 5.11
N GLY A 290 17.20 -12.08 3.90
CA GLY A 290 18.03 -12.82 2.96
C GLY A 290 19.47 -13.01 3.45
N CYS A 291 20.07 -11.95 3.98
CA CYS A 291 21.40 -12.00 4.60
C CYS A 291 21.44 -13.01 5.76
N PHE A 292 20.44 -12.96 6.66
CA PHE A 292 20.31 -13.87 7.77
C PHE A 292 20.22 -15.34 7.31
N LEU A 293 19.35 -15.63 6.34
CA LEU A 293 19.18 -16.97 5.81
C LEU A 293 20.46 -17.55 5.19
N ILE A 294 21.19 -16.75 4.40
CA ILE A 294 22.43 -17.17 3.77
C ILE A 294 23.56 -17.28 4.80
N PHE A 295 23.62 -16.35 5.75
CA PHE A 295 24.64 -16.32 6.80
C PHE A 295 24.66 -17.61 7.62
N MET A 296 23.50 -18.18 7.90
CA MET A 296 23.35 -19.46 8.62
C MET A 296 23.94 -20.66 7.87
N VAL A 297 24.06 -20.56 6.54
CA VAL A 297 24.66 -21.63 5.73
C VAL A 297 26.14 -21.36 5.47
N SER A 298 26.48 -20.13 5.12
CA SER A 298 27.84 -19.73 4.80
C SER A 298 28.05 -18.23 4.99
N PRO A 299 28.85 -17.81 6.01
CA PRO A 299 29.18 -16.40 6.24
C PRO A 299 29.84 -15.71 5.04
N LYS A 300 30.66 -16.45 4.27
CA LYS A 300 31.29 -15.93 3.05
C LYS A 300 30.27 -15.58 1.96
N GLN A 301 29.27 -16.43 1.78
CA GLN A 301 28.19 -16.19 0.81
C GLN A 301 27.25 -15.07 1.27
N ALA A 302 27.08 -14.85 2.59
CA ALA A 302 26.30 -13.73 3.11
C ALA A 302 26.96 -12.38 2.77
N ILE A 303 28.28 -12.27 2.86
CA ILE A 303 29.01 -11.07 2.44
C ILE A 303 28.82 -10.84 0.94
N LEU A 304 28.97 -11.91 0.12
CA LEU A 304 28.74 -11.82 -1.32
C LEU A 304 27.27 -11.41 -1.63
N PHE A 305 26.32 -11.94 -0.87
CA PHE A 305 24.89 -11.56 -1.01
C PHE A 305 24.67 -10.05 -0.77
N ILE A 306 25.28 -9.47 0.27
CA ILE A 306 25.16 -8.02 0.54
C ILE A 306 25.70 -7.22 -0.66
N VAL A 307 26.85 -7.61 -1.22
CA VAL A 307 27.40 -6.93 -2.40
C VAL A 307 26.46 -7.04 -3.58
N VAL A 308 25.97 -8.23 -3.88
CA VAL A 308 25.01 -8.49 -4.96
C VAL A 308 23.73 -7.70 -4.72
N PHE A 309 23.21 -7.70 -3.49
CA PHE A 309 22.02 -6.94 -3.11
C PHE A 309 22.20 -5.44 -3.40
N LEU A 310 23.30 -4.84 -2.99
CA LEU A 310 23.59 -3.43 -3.24
C LEU A 310 23.66 -3.11 -4.74
N ILE A 311 24.28 -3.98 -5.55
CA ILE A 311 24.34 -3.80 -7.00
C ILE A 311 22.93 -3.87 -7.61
N LEU A 312 22.14 -4.88 -7.25
CA LEU A 312 20.78 -5.04 -7.76
C LEU A 312 19.87 -3.89 -7.30
N GLN A 313 20.03 -3.42 -6.06
CA GLN A 313 19.31 -2.27 -5.54
C GLN A 313 19.67 -0.96 -6.27
N GLN A 314 20.92 -0.82 -6.69
CA GLN A 314 21.35 0.33 -7.50
C GLN A 314 20.75 0.28 -8.91
N ILE A 315 20.63 -0.90 -9.51
CA ILE A 315 19.95 -1.08 -10.80
C ILE A 315 18.45 -0.78 -10.64
N GLU A 316 17.82 -1.29 -9.59
CA GLU A 316 16.42 -1.01 -9.27
C GLU A 316 16.17 0.50 -9.12
N GLY A 317 16.88 1.17 -8.21
CA GLY A 317 16.66 2.58 -7.89
C GLY A 317 16.94 3.55 -9.04
N ASN A 318 17.92 3.24 -9.91
CA ASN A 318 18.30 4.15 -11.01
C ASN A 318 17.62 3.81 -12.35
N LEU A 319 17.27 2.55 -12.58
CA LEU A 319 16.73 2.11 -13.87
C LEU A 319 15.28 1.66 -13.76
N ILE A 320 14.95 0.74 -12.86
CA ILE A 320 13.63 0.10 -12.79
C ILE A 320 12.60 1.04 -12.16
N TYR A 321 12.89 1.55 -10.96
CA TYR A 321 11.97 2.38 -10.19
C TYR A 321 11.49 3.64 -10.95
N PRO A 322 12.37 4.44 -11.60
CA PRO A 322 11.94 5.62 -12.35
C PRO A 322 11.01 5.29 -13.52
N HIS A 323 11.24 4.15 -14.19
CA HIS A 323 10.45 3.76 -15.37
C HIS A 323 9.12 3.08 -15.00
N VAL A 324 9.08 2.33 -13.90
CA VAL A 324 7.92 1.53 -13.51
C VAL A 324 7.00 2.30 -12.56
N VAL A 325 7.55 2.91 -11.52
CA VAL A 325 6.79 3.57 -10.45
C VAL A 325 6.87 5.09 -10.54
N GLY A 326 8.04 5.63 -10.87
CA GLY A 326 8.31 7.08 -10.82
C GLY A 326 7.40 7.92 -11.70
N GLY A 327 7.04 7.42 -12.91
CA GLY A 327 6.08 8.08 -13.81
C GLY A 327 4.62 8.01 -13.33
N SER A 328 4.31 7.09 -12.43
CA SER A 328 2.94 6.80 -11.98
C SER A 328 2.43 7.73 -10.89
N VAL A 329 3.32 8.31 -10.08
CA VAL A 329 2.94 9.08 -8.89
C VAL A 329 3.16 10.59 -9.07
N GLY A 330 4.13 11.01 -9.90
CA GLY A 330 4.39 12.42 -10.19
C GLY A 330 4.76 13.30 -8.97
N LEU A 331 5.17 12.67 -7.86
CA LEU A 331 5.57 13.33 -6.62
C LEU A 331 7.09 13.52 -6.54
N PRO A 332 7.57 14.67 -6.08
CA PRO A 332 8.96 14.80 -5.62
C PRO A 332 9.26 13.84 -4.46
N SER A 333 10.48 13.27 -4.43
CA SER A 333 10.88 12.22 -3.47
C SER A 333 10.68 12.61 -1.99
N ILE A 334 10.81 13.90 -1.65
CA ILE A 334 10.59 14.40 -0.29
C ILE A 334 9.15 14.17 0.17
N TRP A 335 8.16 14.34 -0.71
CA TRP A 335 6.75 14.12 -0.40
C TRP A 335 6.42 12.63 -0.31
N VAL A 336 7.13 11.78 -1.08
CA VAL A 336 7.01 10.32 -0.94
C VAL A 336 7.48 9.89 0.43
N LEU A 337 8.65 10.39 0.89
CA LEU A 337 9.18 10.08 2.22
C LEU A 337 8.22 10.55 3.33
N ALA A 338 7.67 11.76 3.21
CA ALA A 338 6.68 12.28 4.15
C ALA A 338 5.41 11.40 4.17
N ALA A 339 4.89 11.01 3.01
CA ALA A 339 3.72 10.16 2.88
C ALA A 339 3.93 8.78 3.54
N VAL A 340 5.10 8.15 3.30
CA VAL A 340 5.46 6.86 3.90
C VAL A 340 5.58 6.97 5.42
N THR A 341 6.22 8.03 5.92
CA THR A 341 6.40 8.23 7.36
C THR A 341 5.07 8.48 8.07
N ILE A 342 4.24 9.36 7.53
CA ILE A 342 2.91 9.67 8.11
C ILE A 342 2.00 8.45 8.01
N GLY A 343 1.92 7.84 6.83
CA GLY A 343 1.09 6.66 6.58
C GLY A 343 1.48 5.47 7.45
N GLY A 344 2.80 5.24 7.58
CA GLY A 344 3.35 4.18 8.40
C GLY A 344 2.99 4.33 9.89
N ASN A 345 3.03 5.56 10.42
CA ASN A 345 2.65 5.82 11.80
C ASN A 345 1.14 5.71 12.06
N LEU A 346 0.30 6.05 11.07
CA LEU A 346 -1.15 6.05 11.25
C LEU A 346 -1.79 4.68 11.07
N MET A 347 -1.36 3.92 10.07
CA MET A 347 -2.01 2.68 9.66
C MET A 347 -1.01 1.55 9.31
N GLY A 348 0.26 1.69 9.68
CA GLY A 348 1.31 0.71 9.37
C GLY A 348 1.53 0.55 7.86
N ILE A 349 1.75 -0.68 7.41
CA ILE A 349 2.05 -1.00 5.99
C ILE A 349 0.91 -0.55 5.06
N VAL A 350 -0.34 -0.74 5.45
CA VAL A 350 -1.50 -0.30 4.66
C VAL A 350 -1.50 1.22 4.50
N GLY A 351 -1.13 1.94 5.58
CA GLY A 351 -0.99 3.39 5.53
C GLY A 351 0.09 3.85 4.54
N MET A 352 1.25 3.20 4.51
CA MET A 352 2.30 3.53 3.53
C MET A 352 1.79 3.42 2.10
N LEU A 353 1.07 2.34 1.77
CA LEU A 353 0.51 2.11 0.44
C LEU A 353 -0.60 3.09 0.05
N VAL A 354 -1.41 3.54 1.03
CA VAL A 354 -2.53 4.44 0.77
C VAL A 354 -2.07 5.90 0.74
N PHE A 355 -1.16 6.31 1.62
CA PHE A 355 -0.75 7.71 1.75
C PHE A 355 0.08 8.22 0.58
N ILE A 356 0.89 7.38 -0.08
CA ILE A 356 1.67 7.80 -1.24
C ILE A 356 0.75 8.33 -2.35
N PRO A 357 -0.22 7.55 -2.89
CA PRO A 357 -1.12 8.07 -3.92
C PRO A 357 -2.06 9.15 -3.40
N LEU A 358 -2.45 9.12 -2.11
CA LEU A 358 -3.26 10.17 -1.50
C LEU A 358 -2.55 11.53 -1.54
N VAL A 359 -1.29 11.58 -1.09
CA VAL A 359 -0.47 12.80 -1.13
C VAL A 359 -0.22 13.23 -2.57
N SER A 360 -0.07 12.30 -3.51
CA SER A 360 0.06 12.59 -4.94
C SER A 360 -1.17 13.32 -5.49
N VAL A 361 -2.36 12.83 -5.17
CA VAL A 361 -3.61 13.49 -5.56
C VAL A 361 -3.72 14.89 -4.95
N LEU A 362 -3.47 15.02 -3.65
CA LEU A 362 -3.49 16.30 -2.95
C LEU A 362 -2.48 17.28 -3.55
N TYR A 363 -1.26 16.83 -3.81
CA TYR A 363 -0.23 17.64 -4.46
C TYR A 363 -0.65 18.10 -5.85
N THR A 364 -1.23 17.23 -6.66
CA THR A 364 -1.71 17.56 -8.01
C THR A 364 -2.82 18.60 -7.95
N ILE A 365 -3.83 18.42 -7.11
CA ILE A 365 -4.93 19.37 -6.92
C ILE A 365 -4.40 20.72 -6.43
N PHE A 366 -3.48 20.70 -5.45
CA PHE A 366 -2.89 21.93 -4.93
C PHE A 366 -2.07 22.65 -6.00
N ARG A 367 -1.29 21.92 -6.79
CA ARG A 367 -0.51 22.47 -7.91
C ARG A 367 -1.42 23.11 -8.94
N GLU A 368 -2.50 22.45 -9.35
CA GLU A 368 -3.48 23.02 -10.29
C GLU A 368 -4.12 24.28 -9.74
N PHE A 369 -4.49 24.27 -8.45
CA PHE A 369 -5.03 25.45 -7.78
C PHE A 369 -4.06 26.63 -7.79
N VAL A 370 -2.78 26.38 -7.47
CA VAL A 370 -1.72 27.40 -7.48
C VAL A 370 -1.53 27.95 -8.89
N TYR A 371 -1.44 27.09 -9.91
CA TYR A 371 -1.30 27.55 -11.29
C TYR A 371 -2.52 28.36 -11.79
N ALA A 372 -3.74 27.93 -11.42
CA ALA A 372 -4.95 28.69 -11.72
C ALA A 372 -4.93 30.07 -11.06
N ARG A 373 -4.39 30.17 -9.83
CA ARG A 373 -4.24 31.45 -9.12
C ARG A 373 -3.19 32.34 -9.72
N LEU A 374 -2.01 31.79 -10.10
CA LEU A 374 -0.96 32.51 -10.79
C LEU A 374 -1.44 33.07 -12.14
N LYS A 375 -2.18 32.25 -12.90
CA LYS A 375 -2.78 32.68 -14.16
C LYS A 375 -3.74 33.86 -14.00
N LYS A 376 -4.55 33.86 -12.92
CA LYS A 376 -5.42 35.02 -12.58
C LYS A 376 -4.66 36.27 -12.21
N GLN A 377 -3.42 36.14 -11.75
CA GLN A 377 -2.53 37.26 -11.42
C GLN A 377 -1.62 37.64 -12.58
N HIS A 378 -1.85 37.08 -13.78
CA HIS A 378 -1.04 37.30 -14.99
C HIS A 378 0.44 36.93 -14.84
N ILE A 379 0.76 36.02 -13.88
CA ILE A 379 2.11 35.51 -13.67
C ILE A 379 2.26 34.23 -14.50
N LYS A 380 3.24 34.23 -15.43
CA LYS A 380 3.53 33.13 -16.36
C LYS A 380 4.42 32.07 -15.74
N SER A 381 5.49 32.49 -15.07
CA SER A 381 6.41 31.59 -14.39
C SER A 381 7.06 32.26 -13.18
N VAL A 382 7.38 31.44 -12.18
CA VAL A 382 8.13 31.84 -10.98
C VAL A 382 9.36 30.95 -10.87
N THR A 383 10.54 31.54 -11.09
CA THR A 383 11.84 30.86 -10.90
C THR A 383 12.53 31.40 -9.65
N LYS A 384 13.63 30.74 -9.22
CA LYS A 384 14.39 31.21 -8.05
C LYS A 384 14.80 32.67 -8.07
N THR A 385 14.94 33.24 -9.26
CA THR A 385 15.53 34.61 -9.46
C THR A 385 14.63 35.56 -10.22
N LYS A 386 13.57 35.06 -10.90
CA LYS A 386 12.71 35.91 -11.75
C LYS A 386 11.25 35.49 -11.64
N VAL A 387 10.37 36.48 -11.66
CA VAL A 387 8.93 36.32 -11.87
C VAL A 387 8.67 36.89 -13.29
N GLU A 388 8.17 36.02 -14.17
CA GLU A 388 7.78 36.42 -15.53
C GLU A 388 6.26 36.60 -15.57
N GLU A 389 5.84 37.77 -16.05
CA GLU A 389 4.44 38.10 -16.27
C GLU A 389 4.06 37.84 -17.74
N TYR A 390 2.78 37.62 -17.98
CA TYR A 390 2.26 37.53 -19.34
C TYR A 390 2.34 38.90 -20.02
N THR A 391 2.70 38.93 -21.29
CA THR A 391 2.67 40.17 -22.09
C THR A 391 1.23 40.58 -22.38
N ALA A 392 1.02 41.89 -22.68
CA ALA A 392 -0.31 42.41 -22.98
C ALA A 392 -1.02 41.67 -24.15
N GLU A 393 -0.24 41.23 -25.15
CA GLU A 393 -0.75 40.45 -26.28
C GLU A 393 -1.18 39.02 -25.85
N GLU A 394 -0.43 38.38 -24.96
CA GLU A 394 -0.76 37.07 -24.43
C GLU A 394 -2.02 37.12 -23.52
N ILE A 395 -2.18 38.19 -22.74
CA ILE A 395 -3.36 38.45 -21.91
C ILE A 395 -4.60 38.64 -22.79
N ALA A 396 -4.51 39.47 -23.83
CA ALA A 396 -5.62 39.69 -24.76
C ALA A 396 -6.05 38.40 -25.49
N LYS A 397 -5.09 37.53 -25.85
CA LYS A 397 -5.39 36.22 -26.42
C LYS A 397 -6.11 35.30 -25.44
N MET A 398 -5.70 35.28 -24.16
CA MET A 398 -6.35 34.46 -23.12
C MET A 398 -7.79 34.91 -22.85
N GLU A 399 -8.03 36.23 -22.79
CA GLU A 399 -9.39 36.79 -22.60
C GLU A 399 -10.29 36.58 -23.82
N GLY A 400 -9.75 36.64 -25.03
CA GLY A 400 -10.49 36.36 -26.26
C GLY A 400 -10.85 34.88 -26.40
N THR A 401 -10.09 33.98 -25.82
CA THR A 401 -10.38 32.53 -25.82
C THR A 401 -11.44 32.17 -24.77
N CYS A 402 -11.45 32.84 -23.61
CA CYS A 402 -12.49 32.68 -22.58
C CYS A 402 -13.85 33.18 -23.09
N LYS A 403 -13.95 34.32 -23.76
CA LYS A 403 -15.21 34.82 -24.32
C LYS A 403 -15.81 33.87 -25.38
N LYS A 404 -14.98 33.20 -26.18
CA LYS A 404 -15.46 32.25 -27.19
C LYS A 404 -15.94 30.91 -26.58
N GLN A 405 -15.57 30.60 -25.35
CA GLN A 405 -16.10 29.42 -24.63
C GLN A 405 -17.40 29.70 -23.90
N ASP A 406 -17.57 30.91 -23.35
CA ASP A 406 -18.83 31.32 -22.70
C ASP A 406 -19.97 31.53 -23.72
N ASP A 407 -19.66 31.91 -24.99
CA ASP A 407 -20.66 32.05 -26.06
C ASP A 407 -21.11 30.69 -26.67
N LYS A 408 -20.51 29.55 -26.25
CA LYS A 408 -20.82 28.20 -26.74
C LYS A 408 -21.49 27.27 -25.70
N GLU A 409 -21.67 27.73 -24.45
CA GLU A 409 -22.45 27.03 -23.38
C GLU A 409 -23.83 27.64 -23.18
#